data_f378f04b54518fc9c6c33bc4d6584ab7
#
_entry.id   f378f04b54518fc9c6c33bc4d6584ab7
#
_cell.length_a   1.000
_cell.length_b   1.000
_cell.length_c   1.000
_cell.angle_alpha   90.00
_cell.angle_beta   90.00
_cell.angle_gamma   90.00
#
_symmetry.space_group_name_H-M   'P 1'
#
loop_
_entity.id
_entity.type
_entity.pdbx_description
1 polymer ?
#
loop_
_entity_poly.entity_id
_entity_poly.type
_entity_poly.pdbx_seq_one_letter_code
_entity_poly.pdbx_strand_id
1 'polypeptide(L)'
;MNGFRKMQERLREEGWYVGWNEPCCQSCAWADLPYMLDEEKDIKVDFSKVLFNHSQDCEVYIESGEECHVCFGDGEIEDEDGDWMECPECFGAGEIEEGLDASEYDTSVSGFMCHTPEQQTDSYFCFDGSKEGVENFKAIIPIIEECGVSIDSFDESGKTRISLSWN
;
A
#
# COMPACT_ATOMS: atom_id res chain seq x y z
N MET A 1 17.83 5.78 5.73
CA MET A 1 16.68 4.87 5.91
C MET A 1 15.88 5.40 7.08
N ASN A 2 14.60 5.74 6.86
CA ASN A 2 13.73 6.27 7.91
C ASN A 2 13.32 5.18 8.93
N GLY A 3 12.65 5.58 10.02
CA GLY A 3 12.22 4.66 11.06
C GLY A 3 11.31 3.55 10.56
N PHE A 4 10.38 3.87 9.65
CA PHE A 4 9.47 2.88 9.08
C PHE A 4 10.19 1.76 8.32
N ARG A 5 11.12 2.09 7.43
CA ARG A 5 11.85 1.06 6.66
C ARG A 5 12.72 0.16 7.56
N LYS A 6 13.32 0.74 8.61
CA LYS A 6 14.02 -0.07 9.62
C LYS A 6 13.07 -1.03 10.34
N MET A 7 11.90 -0.54 10.74
CA MET A 7 10.87 -1.35 11.35
C MET A 7 10.43 -2.47 10.41
N GLN A 8 10.14 -2.16 9.14
CA GLN A 8 9.70 -3.13 8.14
C GLN A 8 10.73 -4.26 7.97
N GLU A 9 12.01 -3.95 7.85
CA GLU A 9 13.08 -4.95 7.74
C GLU A 9 13.18 -5.82 9.00
N ARG A 10 13.22 -5.19 10.18
CA ARG A 10 13.32 -5.90 11.46
C ARG A 10 12.12 -6.82 11.73
N LEU A 11 10.91 -6.35 11.44
CA LEU A 11 9.71 -7.16 11.62
C LEU A 11 9.64 -8.33 10.65
N ARG A 12 10.14 -8.17 9.42
CA ARG A 12 10.27 -9.28 8.46
C ARG A 12 11.22 -10.37 8.96
N GLU A 13 12.31 -10.00 9.62
CA GLU A 13 13.23 -10.97 10.25
C GLU A 13 12.52 -11.79 11.36
N GLU A 14 11.55 -11.18 12.06
CA GLU A 14 10.71 -11.83 13.08
C GLU A 14 9.51 -12.60 12.47
N GLY A 15 9.43 -12.68 11.16
CA GLY A 15 8.40 -13.40 10.43
C GLY A 15 7.07 -12.65 10.28
N TRP A 16 7.09 -11.33 10.40
CA TRP A 16 5.94 -10.48 10.15
C TRP A 16 5.81 -10.11 8.67
N TYR A 17 4.57 -10.07 8.20
CA TYR A 17 4.22 -9.36 6.97
C TYR A 17 3.96 -7.90 7.29
N VAL A 18 4.71 -6.98 6.66
CA VAL A 18 4.51 -5.53 6.83
C VAL A 18 4.22 -4.93 5.46
N GLY A 19 2.94 -4.69 5.20
CA GLY A 19 2.41 -4.15 3.95
C GLY A 19 2.32 -2.62 3.95
N TRP A 20 2.51 -2.04 2.78
CA TRP A 20 2.32 -0.61 2.54
C TRP A 20 1.39 -0.41 1.36
N ASN A 21 0.39 0.46 1.52
CA ASN A 21 -0.57 0.81 0.48
C ASN A 21 -1.31 -0.41 -0.10
N GLU A 22 -1.75 -1.32 0.77
CA GLU A 22 -2.51 -2.50 0.35
C GLU A 22 -3.82 -2.12 -0.35
N PRO A 23 -4.33 -2.97 -1.26
CA PRO A 23 -5.44 -2.60 -2.15
C PRO A 23 -6.67 -2.13 -1.41
N CYS A 24 -7.19 -1.03 -1.91
CA CYS A 24 -8.39 -0.26 -1.70
C CYS A 24 -8.85 -0.06 -0.24
N CYS A 25 -9.08 -1.07 0.57
CA CYS A 25 -9.60 -0.92 1.93
C CYS A 25 -9.24 -2.11 2.82
N GLN A 26 -9.44 -1.93 4.13
CA GLN A 26 -9.13 -2.95 5.13
C GLN A 26 -9.76 -4.32 4.80
N SER A 27 -11.02 -4.34 4.36
CA SER A 27 -11.73 -5.60 4.05
C SER A 27 -11.13 -6.32 2.84
N CYS A 28 -10.76 -5.59 1.80
CA CYS A 28 -10.12 -6.16 0.62
C CYS A 28 -8.73 -6.70 0.97
N ALA A 29 -7.93 -5.91 1.68
CA ALA A 29 -6.61 -6.35 2.11
C ALA A 29 -6.68 -7.64 2.95
N TRP A 30 -7.58 -7.73 3.93
CA TRP A 30 -7.79 -8.96 4.69
C TRP A 30 -8.25 -10.15 3.83
N ALA A 31 -9.04 -9.91 2.78
CA ALA A 31 -9.47 -10.96 1.88
C ALA A 31 -8.35 -11.50 0.99
N ASP A 32 -7.41 -10.65 0.61
CA ASP A 32 -6.30 -11.01 -0.28
C ASP A 32 -5.13 -11.66 0.46
N LEU A 33 -4.90 -11.31 1.73
CA LEU A 33 -3.80 -11.85 2.56
C LEU A 33 -3.66 -13.37 2.54
N PRO A 34 -4.74 -14.21 2.56
CA PRO A 34 -4.61 -15.67 2.50
C PRO A 34 -3.96 -16.19 1.23
N TYR A 35 -4.00 -15.39 0.17
CA TYR A 35 -3.47 -15.75 -1.14
C TYR A 35 -2.08 -15.15 -1.39
N MET A 36 -1.67 -14.20 -0.52
CA MET A 36 -0.33 -13.64 -0.56
C MET A 36 0.69 -14.66 -0.11
N LEU A 37 1.78 -14.70 -0.86
CA LEU A 37 2.99 -15.45 -0.50
C LEU A 37 4.07 -14.45 -0.13
N ASP A 38 4.83 -14.73 0.90
CA ASP A 38 6.12 -14.09 1.06
C ASP A 38 7.02 -14.60 -0.07
N GLU A 39 7.16 -13.82 -1.14
CA GLU A 39 7.89 -14.21 -2.35
C GLU A 39 9.34 -14.57 -2.06
N GLU A 40 9.94 -13.95 -1.03
CA GLU A 40 11.34 -14.23 -0.65
C GLU A 40 11.48 -15.59 0.06
N LYS A 41 10.42 -16.04 0.76
CA LYS A 41 10.47 -17.24 1.61
C LYS A 41 9.61 -18.41 1.10
N ASP A 42 8.80 -18.17 0.07
CA ASP A 42 7.81 -19.12 -0.48
C ASP A 42 6.87 -19.71 0.61
N ILE A 43 6.49 -18.88 1.59
CA ILE A 43 5.60 -19.22 2.69
C ILE A 43 4.35 -18.37 2.68
N LYS A 44 3.24 -18.97 3.09
CA LYS A 44 1.99 -18.23 3.30
C LYS A 44 2.14 -17.25 4.44
N VAL A 45 1.52 -16.09 4.28
CA VAL A 45 1.45 -15.07 5.31
C VAL A 45 0.70 -15.62 6.54
N ASP A 46 1.31 -15.49 7.71
CA ASP A 46 0.68 -15.79 8.99
C ASP A 46 -0.19 -14.59 9.43
N PHE A 47 -1.50 -14.79 9.44
CA PHE A 47 -2.45 -13.72 9.80
C PHE A 47 -2.20 -13.09 11.17
N SER A 48 -1.74 -13.88 12.14
CA SER A 48 -1.47 -13.36 13.48
C SER A 48 -0.24 -12.47 13.57
N LYS A 49 0.53 -12.39 12.45
CA LYS A 49 1.76 -11.62 12.30
C LYS A 49 1.71 -10.68 11.09
N VAL A 50 0.63 -9.94 10.98
CA VAL A 50 0.40 -9.00 9.88
C VAL A 50 0.27 -7.59 10.42
N LEU A 51 0.92 -6.65 9.75
CA LEU A 51 0.80 -5.21 9.98
C LEU A 51 0.77 -4.53 8.62
N PHE A 52 -0.31 -3.84 8.28
CA PHE A 52 -0.42 -3.16 6.99
C PHE A 52 -1.25 -1.88 7.09
N ASN A 53 -0.96 -0.92 6.22
CA ASN A 53 -1.88 0.15 5.89
C ASN A 53 -2.51 -0.10 4.52
N HIS A 54 -3.61 0.56 4.23
CA HIS A 54 -4.30 0.46 2.95
C HIS A 54 -4.55 1.86 2.36
N SER A 55 -4.83 1.90 1.06
CA SER A 55 -4.92 3.17 0.32
C SER A 55 -5.95 4.15 0.88
N GLN A 56 -7.02 3.70 1.51
CA GLN A 56 -8.00 4.59 2.16
C GLN A 56 -7.52 5.21 3.49
N ASP A 57 -6.40 4.75 4.04
CA ASP A 57 -5.77 5.38 5.21
C ASP A 57 -4.98 6.65 4.85
N CYS A 58 -4.85 6.90 3.55
CA CYS A 58 -4.14 8.05 3.03
C CYS A 58 -5.12 9.11 2.55
N GLU A 59 -4.81 10.35 2.86
CA GLU A 59 -5.68 11.48 2.51
C GLU A 59 -5.53 11.94 1.05
N VAL A 60 -4.69 11.26 0.27
CA VAL A 60 -4.40 11.63 -1.11
C VAL A 60 -5.31 10.84 -2.05
N TYR A 61 -6.14 11.55 -2.76
CA TYR A 61 -6.91 10.99 -3.88
C TYR A 61 -6.23 11.40 -5.18
N ILE A 62 -5.83 10.41 -5.97
CA ILE A 62 -5.26 10.63 -7.30
C ILE A 62 -6.38 10.39 -8.29
N GLU A 63 -6.77 11.44 -8.99
CA GLU A 63 -7.68 11.29 -10.12
C GLU A 63 -6.92 10.58 -11.25
N SER A 64 -7.58 9.61 -11.90
CA SER A 64 -7.11 9.08 -13.18
C SER A 64 -6.90 10.24 -14.13
N GLY A 65 -5.89 10.15 -14.96
CA GLY A 65 -5.66 11.11 -16.02
C GLY A 65 -6.93 11.37 -16.83
N GLU A 66 -7.03 12.53 -17.46
CA GLU A 66 -8.13 12.79 -18.37
C GLU A 66 -8.14 11.73 -19.48
N GLU A 67 -9.33 11.24 -19.84
CA GLU A 67 -9.52 10.34 -20.97
C GLU A 67 -8.83 10.91 -22.21
N CYS A 68 -7.99 10.13 -22.85
CA CYS A 68 -7.27 10.59 -24.03
C CYS A 68 -8.25 10.99 -25.12
N HIS A 69 -8.23 12.25 -25.51
CA HIS A 69 -9.14 12.82 -26.51
C HIS A 69 -8.90 12.28 -27.93
N VAL A 70 -7.81 11.57 -28.18
CA VAL A 70 -7.46 10.97 -29.47
C VAL A 70 -8.02 9.58 -29.61
N CYS A 71 -7.90 8.74 -28.58
CA CYS A 71 -8.42 7.36 -28.61
C CYS A 71 -9.68 7.16 -27.75
N PHE A 72 -10.16 8.20 -27.07
CA PHE A 72 -11.35 8.18 -26.22
C PHE A 72 -11.30 7.05 -25.17
N GLY A 73 -10.16 6.87 -24.55
CA GLY A 73 -9.95 5.89 -23.49
C GLY A 73 -9.52 4.50 -23.98
N ASP A 74 -9.59 4.21 -25.27
CA ASP A 74 -9.33 2.85 -25.80
C ASP A 74 -7.84 2.46 -25.82
N GLY A 75 -6.93 3.45 -25.77
CA GLY A 75 -5.48 3.22 -25.87
C GLY A 75 -4.98 2.92 -27.29
N GLU A 76 -5.87 2.60 -28.22
CA GLU A 76 -5.58 2.24 -29.61
C GLU A 76 -6.39 3.11 -30.58
N ILE A 77 -5.87 3.31 -31.77
CA ILE A 77 -6.54 4.01 -32.87
C ILE A 77 -6.42 3.21 -34.17
N GLU A 78 -7.39 3.35 -35.06
CA GLU A 78 -7.34 2.77 -36.40
C GLU A 78 -6.55 3.69 -37.32
N ASP A 79 -5.58 3.14 -38.03
CA ASP A 79 -4.78 3.89 -39.01
C ASP A 79 -5.52 4.04 -40.36
N GLU A 80 -4.88 4.69 -41.34
CA GLU A 80 -5.45 4.94 -42.69
C GLU A 80 -5.70 3.65 -43.48
N ASP A 81 -5.02 2.55 -43.14
CA ASP A 81 -5.13 1.25 -43.80
C ASP A 81 -6.14 0.34 -43.09
N GLY A 82 -6.69 0.76 -41.95
CA GLY A 82 -7.67 0.03 -41.12
C GLY A 82 -7.03 -0.93 -40.14
N ASP A 83 -5.74 -0.80 -39.86
CA ASP A 83 -5.03 -1.57 -38.85
C ASP A 83 -5.02 -0.81 -37.51
N TRP A 84 -5.17 -1.55 -36.40
CA TRP A 84 -5.12 -0.99 -35.05
C TRP A 84 -3.68 -0.75 -34.63
N MET A 85 -3.42 0.46 -34.14
CA MET A 85 -2.13 0.84 -33.61
C MET A 85 -2.26 1.51 -32.25
N GLU A 86 -1.23 1.43 -31.46
CA GLU A 86 -1.13 2.11 -30.17
C GLU A 86 -1.30 3.63 -30.34
N CYS A 87 -2.17 4.23 -29.51
CA CYS A 87 -2.41 5.66 -29.60
C CYS A 87 -1.13 6.46 -29.33
N PRO A 88 -0.68 7.31 -30.26
CA PRO A 88 0.58 8.03 -30.11
C PRO A 88 0.52 9.16 -29.06
N GLU A 89 -0.68 9.57 -28.63
CA GLU A 89 -0.85 10.64 -27.64
C GLU A 89 -0.73 10.12 -26.20
N CYS A 90 -1.34 8.97 -25.90
CA CYS A 90 -1.32 8.36 -24.57
C CYS A 90 -0.43 7.11 -24.50
N PHE A 91 0.25 6.74 -25.60
CA PHE A 91 1.12 5.57 -25.65
C PHE A 91 0.44 4.27 -25.17
N GLY A 92 -0.82 4.07 -25.58
CA GLY A 92 -1.60 2.88 -25.23
C GLY A 92 -2.29 2.94 -23.87
N ALA A 93 -2.06 3.97 -23.06
CA ALA A 93 -2.62 4.05 -21.71
C ALA A 93 -4.13 4.35 -21.69
N GLY A 94 -4.68 4.95 -22.75
CA GLY A 94 -6.08 5.41 -22.80
C GLY A 94 -6.33 6.71 -22.06
N GLU A 95 -5.44 7.12 -21.19
CA GLU A 95 -5.53 8.32 -20.36
C GLU A 95 -4.29 9.19 -20.54
N ILE A 96 -4.47 10.51 -20.43
CA ILE A 96 -3.36 11.48 -20.42
C ILE A 96 -3.13 11.88 -18.97
N GLU A 97 -1.98 11.54 -18.43
CA GLU A 97 -1.60 11.97 -17.07
C GLU A 97 -1.29 13.46 -17.05
N GLU A 98 -2.16 14.27 -16.49
CA GLU A 98 -1.83 15.65 -16.14
C GLU A 98 -1.17 15.71 -14.75
N GLY A 99 0.16 15.78 -14.75
CA GLY A 99 0.88 16.51 -13.71
C GLY A 99 1.12 15.85 -12.38
N LEU A 100 0.80 14.58 -12.16
CA LEU A 100 1.22 13.86 -10.97
C LEU A 100 2.48 13.04 -11.31
N ASP A 101 3.59 13.36 -10.68
CA ASP A 101 4.79 12.53 -10.79
C ASP A 101 4.52 11.21 -10.07
N ALA A 102 4.26 10.15 -10.84
CA ALA A 102 4.00 8.80 -10.32
C ALA A 102 5.14 8.29 -9.40
N SER A 103 6.32 8.91 -9.46
CA SER A 103 7.43 8.64 -8.54
C SER A 103 7.14 9.06 -7.10
N GLU A 104 6.15 9.92 -6.86
CA GLU A 104 5.72 10.35 -5.53
C GLU A 104 4.81 9.34 -4.81
N TYR A 105 4.32 8.31 -5.51
CA TYR A 105 3.36 7.35 -4.98
C TYR A 105 3.82 5.91 -5.19
N ASP A 106 3.39 5.01 -4.29
CA ASP A 106 3.74 3.59 -4.34
C ASP A 106 2.92 2.78 -5.37
N THR A 107 2.01 3.40 -6.09
CA THR A 107 1.16 2.74 -7.07
C THR A 107 0.87 3.62 -8.26
N SER A 108 0.61 2.98 -9.41
CA SER A 108 0.22 3.63 -10.68
C SER A 108 -1.29 3.58 -10.93
N VAL A 109 -2.10 3.19 -9.97
CA VAL A 109 -3.57 3.04 -10.12
C VAL A 109 -4.28 4.27 -9.59
N SER A 110 -5.34 4.70 -10.29
CA SER A 110 -6.21 5.78 -9.81
C SER A 110 -6.92 5.42 -8.50
N GLY A 111 -7.20 6.40 -7.68
CA GLY A 111 -7.91 6.25 -6.44
C GLY A 111 -7.18 6.83 -5.23
N PHE A 112 -7.53 6.36 -4.04
CA PHE A 112 -6.80 6.74 -2.83
C PHE A 112 -5.45 6.06 -2.83
N MET A 113 -4.40 6.82 -2.66
CA MET A 113 -3.03 6.35 -2.65
C MET A 113 -2.23 6.95 -1.52
N CYS A 114 -1.28 6.19 -1.02
CA CYS A 114 -0.32 6.65 -0.03
C CYS A 114 0.94 7.18 -0.72
N HIS A 115 1.44 8.29 -0.25
CA HIS A 115 2.82 8.65 -0.50
C HIS A 115 3.75 7.51 -0.05
N THR A 116 4.98 7.50 -0.58
CA THR A 116 5.98 6.54 -0.11
C THR A 116 6.27 6.76 1.39
N PRO A 117 6.71 5.72 2.13
CA PRO A 117 7.05 5.87 3.54
C PRO A 117 8.14 6.92 3.84
N GLU A 118 8.90 7.30 2.80
CA GLU A 118 9.93 8.35 2.88
C GLU A 118 9.34 9.75 2.86
N GLN A 119 8.14 9.90 2.31
CA GLN A 119 7.45 11.19 2.16
C GLN A 119 6.40 11.42 3.26
N GLN A 120 6.03 10.37 3.98
CA GLN A 120 5.12 10.43 5.12
C GLN A 120 5.87 10.31 6.44
N THR A 121 5.25 10.82 7.50
CA THR A 121 5.76 10.71 8.87
C THR A 121 4.84 9.95 9.79
N ASP A 122 3.65 9.59 9.32
CA ASP A 122 2.63 8.84 10.06
C ASP A 122 1.65 8.14 9.14
N SER A 123 0.99 7.11 9.64
CA SER A 123 -0.15 6.45 8.99
C SER A 123 -0.91 5.57 9.97
N TYR A 124 -2.12 5.17 9.56
CA TYR A 124 -2.86 4.13 10.26
C TYR A 124 -2.47 2.75 9.74
N PHE A 125 -2.40 1.79 10.66
CA PHE A 125 -2.09 0.40 10.34
C PHE A 125 -3.12 -0.54 10.94
N CYS A 126 -3.38 -1.63 10.22
CA CYS A 126 -4.24 -2.71 10.65
C CYS A 126 -3.40 -3.93 11.06
N PHE A 127 -3.86 -4.66 12.07
CA PHE A 127 -3.29 -5.94 12.50
C PHE A 127 -4.41 -6.90 12.92
N ASP A 128 -4.09 -8.18 13.12
CA ASP A 128 -5.07 -9.17 13.57
C ASP A 128 -5.55 -8.90 15.00
N GLY A 129 -6.86 -8.67 15.16
CA GLY A 129 -7.51 -8.45 16.45
C GLY A 129 -7.83 -9.72 17.25
N SER A 130 -7.44 -10.88 16.78
CA SER A 130 -7.54 -12.11 17.56
C SER A 130 -6.66 -12.02 18.82
N LYS A 131 -6.94 -12.88 19.80
CA LYS A 131 -6.11 -12.93 21.01
C LYS A 131 -4.64 -13.19 20.66
N GLU A 132 -4.38 -14.06 19.70
CA GLU A 132 -3.03 -14.38 19.24
C GLU A 132 -2.37 -13.18 18.54
N GLY A 133 -3.09 -12.51 17.62
CA GLY A 133 -2.59 -11.32 16.92
C GLY A 133 -2.27 -10.18 17.89
N VAL A 134 -3.11 -9.92 18.88
CA VAL A 134 -2.86 -8.92 19.93
C VAL A 134 -1.61 -9.25 20.75
N GLU A 135 -1.44 -10.51 21.17
CA GLU A 135 -0.24 -10.93 21.93
C GLU A 135 1.03 -10.83 21.07
N ASN A 136 0.96 -11.25 19.81
CA ASN A 136 2.07 -11.11 18.88
C ASN A 136 2.42 -9.63 18.64
N PHE A 137 1.41 -8.77 18.48
CA PHE A 137 1.64 -7.33 18.31
C PHE A 137 2.32 -6.71 19.54
N LYS A 138 1.87 -7.05 20.75
CA LYS A 138 2.52 -6.59 21.99
C LYS A 138 4.01 -6.97 22.03
N ALA A 139 4.33 -8.18 21.58
CA ALA A 139 5.71 -8.66 21.60
C ALA A 139 6.66 -7.85 20.69
N ILE A 140 6.14 -7.21 19.63
CA ILE A 140 6.96 -6.42 18.71
C ILE A 140 6.98 -4.91 19.04
N ILE A 141 6.18 -4.42 19.96
CA ILE A 141 6.18 -3.01 20.37
C ILE A 141 7.61 -2.50 20.66
N PRO A 142 8.44 -3.19 21.45
CA PRO A 142 9.81 -2.74 21.70
C PRO A 142 10.65 -2.63 20.43
N ILE A 143 10.47 -3.53 19.47
CA ILE A 143 11.19 -3.51 18.18
C ILE A 143 10.78 -2.28 17.36
N ILE A 144 9.47 -1.98 17.33
CA ILE A 144 8.93 -0.80 16.65
C ILE A 144 9.54 0.48 17.22
N GLU A 145 9.55 0.61 18.55
CA GLU A 145 10.10 1.78 19.26
C GLU A 145 11.62 1.91 19.05
N GLU A 146 12.38 0.80 19.09
CA GLU A 146 13.83 0.78 18.80
C GLU A 146 14.16 1.26 17.38
N CYS A 147 13.24 1.09 16.43
CA CYS A 147 13.38 1.60 15.07
C CYS A 147 13.10 3.10 14.93
N GLY A 148 12.65 3.76 15.99
CA GLY A 148 12.29 5.18 16.00
C GLY A 148 10.88 5.42 15.46
N VAL A 149 10.01 4.43 15.60
CA VAL A 149 8.57 4.53 15.29
C VAL A 149 7.79 4.60 16.59
N SER A 150 6.91 5.58 16.72
CA SER A 150 6.02 5.74 17.87
C SER A 150 4.66 5.13 17.58
N ILE A 151 4.04 4.57 18.62
CA ILE A 151 2.68 4.02 18.56
C ILE A 151 1.76 4.98 19.31
N ASP A 152 0.86 5.65 18.57
CA ASP A 152 0.06 6.74 19.15
C ASP A 152 -1.30 6.27 19.71
N SER A 153 -1.79 5.09 19.31
CA SER A 153 -3.15 4.67 19.69
C SER A 153 -3.32 3.15 19.79
N PHE A 154 -2.48 2.48 20.56
CA PHE A 154 -2.72 1.05 20.84
C PHE A 154 -3.56 0.88 22.10
N ASP A 155 -4.64 0.11 22.00
CA ASP A 155 -5.38 -0.38 23.15
C ASP A 155 -5.66 -1.90 23.03
N GLU A 156 -5.75 -2.58 24.15
CA GLU A 156 -5.94 -4.03 24.22
C GLU A 156 -7.40 -4.47 24.02
N SER A 157 -8.31 -3.54 23.71
CA SER A 157 -9.75 -3.80 23.61
C SER A 157 -10.17 -4.51 22.32
N GLY A 158 -9.20 -4.93 21.49
CA GLY A 158 -9.44 -5.60 20.21
C GLY A 158 -9.67 -4.65 19.04
N LYS A 159 -9.31 -3.38 19.19
CA LYS A 159 -9.21 -2.49 18.03
C LYS A 159 -8.07 -2.95 17.15
N THR A 160 -8.38 -3.21 15.90
CA THR A 160 -7.46 -3.73 14.89
C THR A 160 -6.73 -2.63 14.13
N ARG A 161 -6.90 -1.36 14.51
CA ARG A 161 -6.31 -0.20 13.84
C ARG A 161 -5.54 0.65 14.83
N ILE A 162 -4.30 0.94 14.49
CA ILE A 162 -3.37 1.74 15.28
C ILE A 162 -2.82 2.88 14.43
N SER A 163 -2.35 3.95 15.07
CA SER A 163 -1.59 5.00 14.43
C SER A 163 -0.12 4.84 14.76
N LEU A 164 0.72 4.86 13.74
CA LEU A 164 2.18 4.85 13.84
C LEU A 164 2.74 6.15 13.29
N SER A 165 3.76 6.70 13.96
CA SER A 165 4.50 7.85 13.47
C SER A 165 6.01 7.60 13.49
N TRP A 166 6.75 8.19 12.53
CA TRP A 166 8.20 8.00 12.37
C TRP A 166 8.88 9.25 11.81
N ASN A 167 10.21 9.31 11.96
CA ASN A 167 11.07 10.36 11.44
C ASN A 167 11.92 9.85 10.27
#